data_a4046375d46c2d7364b8153abe1bff39
#
_entry.id   a4046375d46c2d7364b8153abe1bff39
#
_cell.length_a   1.000
_cell.length_b   1.000
_cell.length_c   1.000
_cell.angle_alpha   90.00
_cell.angle_beta   90.00
_cell.angle_gamma   90.00
#
_symmetry.space_group_name_H-M   'P 1'
#
loop_
_entity.id
_entity.type
_entity.pdbx_description
1 polymer ?
#
loop_
_entity_poly.entity_id
_entity_poly.type
_entity_poly.pdbx_seq_one_letter_code
_entity_poly.pdbx_strand_id
1 'polypeptide(L)'
;GKWWEGSFKQGGFTHGMTRGFPERGGRHGDDGLKIGREGMEPIEKFVDHAIAEKKPFFLWYGVFLPHTPHNPPQRLLKKYKDQGHPISVAKYYACCEWFDETCGQLIKILEKRNLREDTLIVYVTDNGWIQNPKRNGYAPRSKQTPYEGGIRTPIMFSWPNGGLAPANRPELVSSIDLFPTVLAAAGARCPNGVPGVNLLENLQKKHPIKRQGIFGESFAHDIANLKKPEASLLFRWRIEGKW
;
A
#
# COMPACT_ATOMS: atom_id res chain seq x y z
N GLY A 1 -0.33 -4.80 9.42
CA GLY A 1 0.46 -3.77 8.79
C GLY A 1 1.39 -3.07 9.76
N LYS A 2 2.22 -2.19 9.25
CA LYS A 2 3.15 -1.39 10.04
C LYS A 2 2.39 -0.26 10.75
N TRP A 3 2.34 -0.31 12.06
CA TRP A 3 1.69 0.68 12.90
C TRP A 3 2.73 1.38 13.76
N TRP A 4 2.69 2.69 13.85
CA TRP A 4 3.74 3.44 14.52
C TRP A 4 3.57 3.46 16.03
N GLU A 5 2.33 3.62 16.49
CA GLU A 5 2.01 3.77 17.89
C GLU A 5 0.57 3.36 18.18
N GLY A 6 0.32 2.83 19.36
CA GLY A 6 -1.01 2.39 19.78
C GLY A 6 -1.47 1.07 19.14
N SER A 7 -2.72 0.76 19.29
CA SER A 7 -3.35 -0.44 18.74
C SER A 7 -4.25 -0.13 17.55
N PHE A 8 -4.64 -1.14 16.79
CA PHE A 8 -5.60 -0.99 15.69
C PHE A 8 -6.93 -0.36 16.15
N LYS A 9 -7.36 -0.58 17.39
CA LYS A 9 -8.57 0.02 17.96
C LYS A 9 -8.48 1.54 18.06
N GLN A 10 -7.31 2.07 18.46
CA GLN A 10 -7.05 3.51 18.50
C GLN A 10 -7.05 4.11 17.10
N GLY A 11 -6.72 3.32 16.07
CA GLY A 11 -6.86 3.69 14.66
C GLY A 11 -8.27 3.57 14.10
N GLY A 12 -9.27 3.25 14.92
CA GLY A 12 -10.67 3.13 14.49
C GLY A 12 -11.04 1.79 13.84
N PHE A 13 -10.14 0.81 13.84
CA PHE A 13 -10.43 -0.51 13.27
C PHE A 13 -11.09 -1.43 14.30
N THR A 14 -12.08 -2.20 13.85
CA THR A 14 -12.78 -3.20 14.70
C THR A 14 -11.96 -4.47 14.91
N HIS A 15 -11.16 -4.84 13.92
CA HIS A 15 -10.29 -6.03 13.92
C HIS A 15 -8.88 -5.63 13.47
N GLY A 16 -7.87 -6.35 13.92
CA GLY A 16 -6.49 -6.11 13.49
C GLY A 16 -5.50 -6.99 14.21
N MET A 17 -4.29 -7.06 13.66
CA MET A 17 -3.18 -7.86 14.20
C MET A 17 -2.10 -6.97 14.80
N THR A 18 -1.92 -5.75 14.27
CA THR A 18 -0.85 -4.85 14.66
C THR A 18 -1.07 -4.29 16.06
N ARG A 19 -0.08 -4.41 16.92
CA ARG A 19 -0.12 -3.94 18.31
C ARG A 19 0.53 -2.57 18.50
N GLY A 20 1.58 -2.29 17.74
CA GLY A 20 2.29 -1.01 17.78
C GLY A 20 3.11 -0.76 19.05
N PHE A 21 3.55 -1.81 19.73
CA PHE A 21 4.33 -1.72 20.98
C PHE A 21 5.83 -1.96 20.72
N PRO A 22 6.67 -0.92 20.64
CA PRO A 22 8.10 -1.05 20.33
C PRO A 22 8.85 -1.99 21.29
N GLU A 23 8.54 -1.95 22.58
CA GLU A 23 9.16 -2.78 23.62
C GLU A 23 8.92 -4.28 23.45
N ARG A 24 7.96 -4.66 22.65
CA ARG A 24 7.64 -6.06 22.28
C ARG A 24 7.97 -6.39 20.84
N GLY A 25 8.86 -5.65 20.22
CA GLY A 25 9.15 -5.76 18.81
C GLY A 25 8.04 -5.23 17.91
N GLY A 26 7.08 -4.45 18.46
CA GLY A 26 5.83 -3.97 17.90
C GLY A 26 5.82 -3.75 16.40
N ARG A 27 6.48 -2.69 15.92
CA ARG A 27 6.49 -2.32 14.50
C ARG A 27 7.16 -3.34 13.58
N HIS A 28 8.15 -4.09 14.07
CA HIS A 28 8.94 -5.03 13.28
C HIS A 28 8.81 -6.48 13.73
N GLY A 29 8.27 -6.74 14.93
CA GLY A 29 8.18 -8.07 15.51
C GLY A 29 6.79 -8.47 15.99
N ASP A 30 5.75 -7.69 15.69
CA ASP A 30 4.39 -8.04 16.08
C ASP A 30 3.72 -9.04 15.12
N ASP A 31 2.52 -9.50 15.49
CA ASP A 31 1.77 -10.49 14.71
C ASP A 31 1.40 -9.99 13.30
N GLY A 32 1.40 -8.67 13.09
CA GLY A 32 1.18 -8.06 11.77
C GLY A 32 2.25 -8.43 10.74
N LEU A 33 3.47 -8.79 11.18
CA LEU A 33 4.51 -9.29 10.28
C LEU A 33 4.24 -10.69 9.74
N LYS A 34 3.43 -11.48 10.45
CA LYS A 34 3.16 -12.86 10.10
C LYS A 34 2.20 -12.98 8.93
N ILE A 35 1.28 -12.02 8.79
CA ILE A 35 0.29 -12.04 7.71
C ILE A 35 0.95 -12.08 6.34
N GLY A 36 0.50 -12.98 5.48
CA GLY A 36 1.08 -13.27 4.18
C GLY A 36 2.35 -14.13 4.21
N ARG A 37 3.13 -14.09 5.30
CA ARG A 37 4.32 -14.95 5.48
C ARG A 37 3.96 -16.32 6.05
N GLU A 38 3.06 -16.37 7.01
CA GLU A 38 2.62 -17.60 7.69
C GLU A 38 1.23 -18.06 7.23
N GLY A 39 0.48 -17.22 6.51
CA GLY A 39 -0.82 -17.53 5.94
C GLY A 39 -1.77 -16.34 5.92
N MET A 40 -3.00 -16.58 5.51
CA MET A 40 -4.06 -15.59 5.33
C MET A 40 -5.27 -15.82 6.26
N GLU A 41 -5.18 -16.79 7.15
CA GLU A 41 -6.29 -17.20 8.02
C GLU A 41 -6.97 -16.06 8.79
N PRO A 42 -6.24 -15.07 9.38
CA PRO A 42 -6.90 -13.95 10.05
C PRO A 42 -7.77 -13.11 9.11
N ILE A 43 -7.39 -13.00 7.84
CA ILE A 43 -8.20 -12.29 6.83
C ILE A 43 -9.43 -13.12 6.47
N GLU A 44 -9.27 -14.42 6.27
CA GLU A 44 -10.40 -15.32 5.99
C GLU A 44 -11.45 -15.26 7.09
N LYS A 45 -11.01 -15.38 8.35
CA LYS A 45 -11.90 -15.27 9.53
C LYS A 45 -12.63 -13.92 9.60
N PHE A 46 -11.91 -12.83 9.29
CA PHE A 46 -12.52 -11.50 9.29
C PHE A 46 -13.59 -11.37 8.19
N VAL A 47 -13.30 -11.82 6.97
CA VAL A 47 -14.26 -11.77 5.86
C VAL A 47 -15.47 -12.65 6.17
N ASP A 48 -15.27 -13.87 6.69
CA ASP A 48 -16.36 -14.78 7.09
C ASP A 48 -17.24 -14.16 8.19
N HIS A 49 -16.63 -13.49 9.15
CA HIS A 49 -17.37 -12.76 10.19
C HIS A 49 -18.22 -11.64 9.59
N ALA A 50 -17.66 -10.82 8.67
CA ALA A 50 -18.41 -9.76 8.02
C ALA A 50 -19.61 -10.29 7.22
N ILE A 51 -19.43 -11.42 6.52
CA ILE A 51 -20.52 -12.11 5.81
C ILE A 51 -21.62 -12.56 6.78
N ALA A 52 -21.23 -13.23 7.89
CA ALA A 52 -22.19 -13.70 8.90
C ALA A 52 -23.00 -12.56 9.51
N GLU A 53 -22.36 -11.42 9.75
CA GLU A 53 -23.00 -10.19 10.25
C GLU A 53 -23.76 -9.41 9.17
N LYS A 54 -23.70 -9.83 7.91
CA LYS A 54 -24.29 -9.12 6.75
C LYS A 54 -23.84 -7.65 6.69
N LYS A 55 -22.56 -7.39 7.00
CA LYS A 55 -21.98 -6.05 7.02
C LYS A 55 -20.99 -5.87 5.89
N PRO A 56 -20.97 -4.70 5.23
CA PRO A 56 -19.86 -4.35 4.36
C PRO A 56 -18.57 -4.25 5.19
N PHE A 57 -17.43 -4.43 4.53
CA PHE A 57 -16.13 -4.35 5.20
C PHE A 57 -15.14 -3.44 4.48
N PHE A 58 -14.22 -2.91 5.26
CA PHE A 58 -13.01 -2.27 4.79
C PHE A 58 -11.81 -3.05 5.31
N LEU A 59 -11.02 -3.62 4.42
CA LEU A 59 -9.82 -4.37 4.75
C LEU A 59 -8.58 -3.61 4.32
N TRP A 60 -7.74 -3.24 5.27
CA TRP A 60 -6.40 -2.73 5.01
C TRP A 60 -5.37 -3.86 5.11
N TYR A 61 -4.98 -4.39 3.97
CA TYR A 61 -3.91 -5.39 3.87
C TYR A 61 -2.55 -4.70 3.77
N GLY A 62 -2.05 -4.18 4.88
CA GLY A 62 -0.74 -3.53 4.99
C GLY A 62 0.34 -4.55 5.39
N VAL A 63 0.62 -5.51 4.52
CA VAL A 63 1.63 -6.54 4.73
C VAL A 63 3.05 -5.94 4.74
N PHE A 64 3.98 -6.63 5.41
CA PHE A 64 5.38 -6.16 5.50
C PHE A 64 6.21 -6.47 4.25
N LEU A 65 5.78 -7.42 3.41
CA LEU A 65 6.42 -7.71 2.13
C LEU A 65 6.25 -6.52 1.16
N PRO A 66 7.25 -6.21 0.37
CA PRO A 66 8.60 -6.76 0.27
C PRO A 66 9.64 -6.07 1.17
N HIS A 67 9.26 -5.34 2.21
CA HIS A 67 10.17 -4.69 3.15
C HIS A 67 11.13 -5.70 3.80
N THR A 68 12.29 -5.22 4.21
CA THR A 68 13.25 -6.03 5.01
C THR A 68 12.60 -6.60 6.29
N PRO A 69 13.03 -7.80 6.73
CA PRO A 69 14.13 -8.63 6.23
C PRO A 69 13.79 -9.35 4.91
N HIS A 70 14.74 -9.35 3.97
CA HIS A 70 14.59 -10.06 2.70
C HIS A 70 14.95 -11.54 2.91
N ASN A 71 14.01 -12.33 3.37
CA ASN A 71 14.10 -13.75 3.66
C ASN A 71 13.03 -14.57 2.92
N PRO A 72 13.01 -14.50 1.59
CA PRO A 72 12.01 -15.20 0.78
C PRO A 72 12.16 -16.71 0.87
N PRO A 73 11.10 -17.48 0.56
CA PRO A 73 11.19 -18.92 0.37
C PRO A 73 12.25 -19.31 -0.66
N GLN A 74 12.95 -20.43 -0.44
CA GLN A 74 14.04 -20.87 -1.30
C GLN A 74 13.60 -21.09 -2.77
N ARG A 75 12.38 -21.57 -2.99
CA ARG A 75 11.82 -21.74 -4.35
C ARG A 75 11.81 -20.43 -5.16
N LEU A 76 11.48 -19.32 -4.53
CA LEU A 76 11.46 -18.00 -5.18
C LEU A 76 12.88 -17.43 -5.31
N LEU A 77 13.70 -17.57 -4.25
CA LEU A 77 15.07 -17.11 -4.29
C LEU A 77 15.88 -17.77 -5.40
N LYS A 78 15.71 -19.10 -5.56
CA LYS A 78 16.41 -19.87 -6.60
C LYS A 78 16.12 -19.32 -7.99
N LYS A 79 14.84 -19.03 -8.31
CA LYS A 79 14.42 -18.45 -9.59
C LYS A 79 15.24 -17.22 -9.99
N TYR A 80 15.40 -16.26 -9.09
CA TYR A 80 16.13 -15.01 -9.37
C TYR A 80 17.66 -15.17 -9.33
N LYS A 81 18.17 -16.10 -8.54
CA LYS A 81 19.58 -16.46 -8.57
C LYS A 81 19.98 -17.11 -9.90
N ASP A 82 19.15 -18.00 -10.40
CA ASP A 82 19.40 -18.70 -11.68
C ASP A 82 19.34 -17.72 -12.88
N GLN A 83 18.67 -16.58 -12.72
CA GLN A 83 18.69 -15.47 -13.68
C GLN A 83 19.96 -14.60 -13.61
N GLY A 84 20.90 -14.91 -12.72
CA GLY A 84 22.17 -14.19 -12.59
C GLY A 84 22.11 -12.88 -11.79
N HIS A 85 21.02 -12.61 -11.09
CA HIS A 85 20.93 -11.42 -10.25
C HIS A 85 21.88 -11.47 -9.05
N PRO A 86 22.48 -10.32 -8.65
CA PRO A 86 23.18 -10.21 -7.37
C PRO A 86 22.27 -10.67 -6.22
N ILE A 87 22.85 -11.30 -5.20
CA ILE A 87 22.07 -11.94 -4.12
C ILE A 87 21.11 -10.98 -3.41
N SER A 88 21.50 -9.71 -3.21
CA SER A 88 20.64 -8.68 -2.62
C SER A 88 19.42 -8.38 -3.49
N VAL A 89 19.61 -8.30 -4.81
CA VAL A 89 18.55 -8.08 -5.80
C VAL A 89 17.66 -9.31 -5.92
N ALA A 90 18.24 -10.51 -6.02
CA ALA A 90 17.50 -11.76 -6.08
C ALA A 90 16.58 -11.94 -4.86
N LYS A 91 17.06 -11.64 -3.66
CA LYS A 91 16.25 -11.68 -2.42
C LYS A 91 15.10 -10.68 -2.45
N TYR A 92 15.33 -9.46 -2.92
CA TYR A 92 14.30 -8.45 -3.00
C TYR A 92 13.23 -8.83 -4.03
N TYR A 93 13.62 -9.23 -5.25
CA TYR A 93 12.68 -9.66 -6.28
C TYR A 93 11.85 -10.87 -5.85
N ALA A 94 12.48 -11.83 -5.18
CA ALA A 94 11.78 -12.96 -4.60
C ALA A 94 10.77 -12.54 -3.50
N CYS A 95 11.06 -11.51 -2.72
CA CYS A 95 10.09 -10.93 -1.77
C CYS A 95 8.94 -10.20 -2.49
N CYS A 96 9.21 -9.53 -3.61
CA CYS A 96 8.17 -8.92 -4.43
C CYS A 96 7.22 -9.98 -5.03
N GLU A 97 7.77 -11.07 -5.57
CA GLU A 97 6.95 -12.18 -6.06
C GLU A 97 6.17 -12.86 -4.94
N TRP A 98 6.77 -13.02 -3.77
CA TRP A 98 6.06 -13.54 -2.60
C TRP A 98 4.90 -12.63 -2.18
N PHE A 99 5.08 -11.32 -2.23
CA PHE A 99 4.00 -10.37 -2.01
C PHE A 99 2.87 -10.54 -3.05
N ASP A 100 3.23 -10.68 -4.32
CA ASP A 100 2.27 -10.90 -5.40
C ASP A 100 1.46 -12.20 -5.19
N GLU A 101 2.11 -13.29 -4.76
CA GLU A 101 1.42 -14.51 -4.38
C GLU A 101 0.38 -14.29 -3.26
N THR A 102 0.71 -13.45 -2.27
CA THR A 102 -0.25 -13.13 -1.20
C THR A 102 -1.43 -12.28 -1.70
N CYS A 103 -1.18 -11.39 -2.67
CA CYS A 103 -2.26 -10.66 -3.35
C CYS A 103 -3.18 -11.63 -4.12
N GLY A 104 -2.61 -12.60 -4.81
CA GLY A 104 -3.36 -13.68 -5.45
C GLY A 104 -4.19 -14.51 -4.46
N GLN A 105 -3.66 -14.80 -3.28
CA GLN A 105 -4.41 -15.48 -2.22
C GLN A 105 -5.60 -14.63 -1.73
N LEU A 106 -5.39 -13.32 -1.55
CA LEU A 106 -6.46 -12.39 -1.15
C LEU A 106 -7.59 -12.35 -2.19
N ILE A 107 -7.25 -12.30 -3.46
CA ILE A 107 -8.25 -12.37 -4.56
C ILE A 107 -9.03 -13.67 -4.50
N LYS A 108 -8.35 -14.83 -4.34
CA LYS A 108 -8.99 -16.13 -4.20
C LYS A 108 -9.92 -16.24 -2.98
N ILE A 109 -9.59 -15.56 -1.87
CA ILE A 109 -10.46 -15.49 -0.69
C ILE A 109 -11.79 -14.82 -1.05
N LEU A 110 -11.75 -13.74 -1.83
CA LEU A 110 -12.95 -13.04 -2.30
C LEU A 110 -13.74 -13.86 -3.32
N GLU A 111 -13.04 -14.47 -4.29
CA GLU A 111 -13.66 -15.31 -5.33
C GLU A 111 -14.42 -16.50 -4.75
N LYS A 112 -13.80 -17.24 -3.81
CA LYS A 112 -14.43 -18.38 -3.11
C LYS A 112 -15.71 -18.00 -2.36
N ARG A 113 -15.90 -16.75 -2.03
CA ARG A 113 -17.06 -16.21 -1.29
C ARG A 113 -18.01 -15.41 -2.17
N ASN A 114 -17.80 -15.40 -3.48
CA ASN A 114 -18.56 -14.61 -4.46
C ASN A 114 -18.58 -13.10 -4.16
N LEU A 115 -17.49 -12.58 -3.60
CA LEU A 115 -17.35 -11.17 -3.20
C LEU A 115 -16.47 -10.36 -4.17
N ARG A 116 -15.75 -11.04 -5.09
CA ARG A 116 -14.76 -10.38 -5.95
C ARG A 116 -15.36 -9.28 -6.81
N GLU A 117 -16.51 -9.53 -7.38
CA GLU A 117 -17.16 -8.61 -8.33
C GLU A 117 -17.65 -7.32 -7.64
N ASP A 118 -18.10 -7.43 -6.38
CA ASP A 118 -18.64 -6.32 -5.60
C ASP A 118 -17.60 -5.67 -4.69
N THR A 119 -16.34 -6.11 -4.75
CA THR A 119 -15.26 -5.55 -3.93
C THR A 119 -14.37 -4.63 -4.76
N LEU A 120 -14.30 -3.35 -4.35
CA LEU A 120 -13.27 -2.43 -4.83
C LEU A 120 -11.91 -2.84 -4.24
N ILE A 121 -10.98 -3.25 -5.08
CA ILE A 121 -9.59 -3.48 -4.71
C ILE A 121 -8.77 -2.26 -5.11
N VAL A 122 -8.05 -1.70 -4.15
CA VAL A 122 -7.10 -0.60 -4.35
C VAL A 122 -5.70 -1.10 -4.01
N TYR A 123 -4.79 -1.02 -4.96
CA TYR A 123 -3.38 -1.30 -4.75
C TYR A 123 -2.58 0.00 -4.76
N VAL A 124 -1.74 0.18 -3.77
CA VAL A 124 -0.82 1.32 -3.67
C VAL A 124 0.43 0.91 -2.89
N THR A 125 1.57 1.49 -3.22
CA THR A 125 2.79 1.39 -2.39
C THR A 125 3.09 2.72 -1.73
N ASP A 126 3.65 2.68 -0.52
CA ASP A 126 3.94 3.87 0.30
C ASP A 126 5.08 4.72 -0.27
N ASN A 127 6.05 4.08 -0.93
CA ASN A 127 7.19 4.73 -1.58
C ASN A 127 7.80 3.85 -2.66
N GLY A 128 8.60 4.46 -3.53
CA GLY A 128 9.42 3.74 -4.49
C GLY A 128 10.63 3.06 -3.83
N TRP A 129 11.18 2.06 -4.51
CA TRP A 129 12.33 1.30 -4.06
C TRP A 129 13.14 0.78 -5.24
N ILE A 130 14.43 1.06 -5.24
CA ILE A 130 15.40 0.43 -6.13
C ILE A 130 16.39 -0.30 -5.23
N GLN A 131 16.48 -1.62 -5.37
CA GLN A 131 17.37 -2.42 -4.55
C GLN A 131 18.84 -2.16 -4.90
N ASN A 132 19.66 -1.91 -3.89
CA ASN A 132 21.11 -1.78 -4.09
C ASN A 132 21.71 -3.15 -4.43
N PRO A 133 22.45 -3.30 -5.56
CA PRO A 133 23.01 -4.60 -5.96
C PRO A 133 24.18 -5.06 -5.09
N LYS A 134 24.85 -4.15 -4.40
CA LYS A 134 26.07 -4.46 -3.61
C LYS A 134 25.82 -4.68 -2.12
N ARG A 135 24.67 -4.24 -1.60
CA ARG A 135 24.34 -4.32 -0.16
C ARG A 135 22.83 -4.39 0.08
N ASN A 136 22.46 -4.75 1.28
CA ASN A 136 21.06 -4.59 1.71
C ASN A 136 20.68 -3.10 1.74
N GLY A 137 19.42 -2.82 1.40
CA GLY A 137 18.88 -1.46 1.37
C GLY A 137 18.72 -0.90 -0.05
N TYR A 138 18.31 0.34 -0.14
CA TYR A 138 17.98 0.99 -1.40
C TYR A 138 19.18 1.71 -2.04
N ALA A 139 19.11 1.84 -3.36
CA ALA A 139 20.06 2.59 -4.17
C ALA A 139 19.83 4.11 -4.04
N PRO A 140 20.79 4.95 -4.43
CA PRO A 140 20.58 6.40 -4.57
C PRO A 140 19.40 6.71 -5.51
N ARG A 141 18.79 7.88 -5.33
CA ARG A 141 17.62 8.35 -6.11
C ARG A 141 16.40 7.42 -6.03
N SER A 142 16.24 6.75 -4.92
CA SER A 142 15.17 5.82 -4.59
C SER A 142 14.43 6.30 -3.34
N LYS A 143 14.04 5.39 -2.43
CA LYS A 143 13.37 5.71 -1.17
C LYS A 143 13.97 6.93 -0.47
N GLN A 144 13.13 7.78 0.16
CA GLN A 144 13.51 9.00 0.86
C GLN A 144 14.14 10.10 -0.03
N THR A 145 13.86 10.08 -1.32
CA THR A 145 14.33 11.11 -2.24
C THR A 145 13.20 11.64 -3.12
N PRO A 146 13.30 12.89 -3.66
CA PRO A 146 12.30 13.45 -4.55
C PRO A 146 12.37 12.95 -6.00
N TYR A 147 13.23 11.97 -6.26
CA TYR A 147 13.36 11.40 -7.61
C TYR A 147 12.24 10.39 -7.91
N GLU A 148 11.98 10.14 -9.18
CA GLU A 148 10.99 9.16 -9.67
C GLU A 148 11.08 7.82 -8.94
N GLY A 149 12.29 7.29 -8.74
CA GLY A 149 12.51 6.04 -8.01
C GLY A 149 12.12 6.07 -6.53
N GLY A 150 11.85 7.26 -5.97
CA GLY A 150 11.41 7.43 -4.58
C GLY A 150 9.92 7.75 -4.44
N ILE A 151 9.38 8.57 -5.34
CA ILE A 151 8.02 9.13 -5.18
C ILE A 151 6.99 8.56 -6.17
N ARG A 152 7.42 8.04 -7.33
CA ARG A 152 6.51 7.46 -8.30
C ARG A 152 6.18 6.01 -7.94
N THR A 153 4.95 5.79 -7.57
CA THR A 153 4.45 4.47 -7.15
C THR A 153 3.17 4.12 -7.92
N PRO A 154 2.88 2.83 -8.13
CA PRO A 154 1.65 2.43 -8.77
C PRO A 154 0.44 2.73 -7.87
N ILE A 155 -0.64 3.19 -8.48
CA ILE A 155 -1.98 3.23 -7.90
C ILE A 155 -2.90 2.49 -8.87
N MET A 156 -3.51 1.40 -8.45
CA MET A 156 -4.38 0.58 -9.29
C MET A 156 -5.72 0.36 -8.62
N PHE A 157 -6.78 0.35 -9.42
CA PHE A 157 -8.15 0.10 -8.99
C PHE A 157 -8.73 -1.07 -9.78
N SER A 158 -9.46 -1.94 -9.10
CA SER A 158 -10.20 -3.02 -9.73
C SER A 158 -11.54 -3.23 -9.04
N TRP A 159 -12.63 -3.02 -9.77
CA TRP A 159 -14.00 -3.19 -9.26
C TRP A 159 -14.94 -3.54 -10.44
N PRO A 160 -15.12 -4.82 -10.75
CA PRO A 160 -15.92 -5.23 -11.91
C PRO A 160 -17.34 -4.67 -11.89
N ASN A 161 -18.13 -4.93 -10.85
CA ASN A 161 -19.49 -4.42 -10.73
C ASN A 161 -19.56 -2.90 -10.48
N GLY A 162 -18.44 -2.29 -10.10
CA GLY A 162 -18.31 -0.83 -9.99
C GLY A 162 -18.08 -0.11 -11.33
N GLY A 163 -18.08 -0.83 -12.46
CA GLY A 163 -17.95 -0.25 -13.79
C GLY A 163 -16.55 0.22 -14.17
N LEU A 164 -15.50 -0.30 -13.50
CA LEU A 164 -14.11 0.03 -13.83
C LEU A 164 -13.60 -0.88 -14.94
N ALA A 165 -13.49 -0.36 -16.15
CA ALA A 165 -12.88 -1.08 -17.28
C ALA A 165 -11.34 -1.01 -17.20
N PRO A 166 -10.62 -2.06 -17.65
CA PRO A 166 -9.17 -2.04 -17.76
C PRO A 166 -8.68 -0.86 -18.61
N ALA A 167 -7.77 -0.06 -18.06
CA ALA A 167 -7.15 1.06 -18.76
C ALA A 167 -5.85 1.49 -18.06
N ASN A 168 -4.89 1.95 -18.85
CA ASN A 168 -3.75 2.73 -18.34
C ASN A 168 -4.12 4.21 -18.39
N ARG A 169 -3.96 4.89 -17.28
CA ARG A 169 -4.33 6.30 -17.12
C ARG A 169 -3.06 7.12 -16.92
N PRO A 170 -2.75 8.06 -17.84
CA PRO A 170 -1.52 8.87 -17.77
C PRO A 170 -1.65 10.09 -16.86
N GLU A 171 -2.85 10.37 -16.34
CA GLU A 171 -3.10 11.56 -15.54
C GLU A 171 -2.38 11.50 -14.20
N LEU A 172 -2.02 12.69 -13.70
CA LEU A 172 -1.41 12.84 -12.39
C LEU A 172 -2.41 12.51 -11.29
N VAL A 173 -2.07 11.53 -10.46
CA VAL A 173 -2.81 11.16 -9.25
C VAL A 173 -1.88 11.08 -8.06
N SER A 174 -2.42 11.22 -6.87
CA SER A 174 -1.67 11.16 -5.62
C SER A 174 -2.36 10.26 -4.61
N SER A 175 -1.62 9.72 -3.65
CA SER A 175 -2.19 8.87 -2.59
C SER A 175 -3.27 9.58 -1.75
N ILE A 176 -3.24 10.92 -1.68
CA ILE A 176 -4.31 11.69 -1.00
C ILE A 176 -5.67 11.57 -1.69
N ASP A 177 -5.72 11.17 -2.98
CA ASP A 177 -6.94 10.97 -3.74
C ASP A 177 -7.66 9.67 -3.34
N LEU A 178 -6.98 8.75 -2.69
CA LEU A 178 -7.54 7.46 -2.29
C LEU A 178 -8.66 7.64 -1.27
N PHE A 179 -8.48 8.52 -0.29
CA PHE A 179 -9.47 8.72 0.77
C PHE A 179 -10.83 9.17 0.24
N PRO A 180 -10.95 10.30 -0.52
CA PRO A 180 -12.23 10.71 -1.08
C PRO A 180 -12.79 9.71 -2.09
N THR A 181 -11.94 8.98 -2.82
CA THR A 181 -12.36 7.97 -3.79
C THR A 181 -12.98 6.74 -3.10
N VAL A 182 -12.36 6.24 -2.05
CA VAL A 182 -12.86 5.09 -1.28
C VAL A 182 -14.16 5.44 -0.56
N LEU A 183 -14.26 6.64 0.03
CA LEU A 183 -15.51 7.10 0.64
C LEU A 183 -16.65 7.18 -0.39
N ALA A 184 -16.38 7.70 -1.58
CA ALA A 184 -17.38 7.75 -2.66
C ALA A 184 -17.82 6.34 -3.09
N ALA A 185 -16.88 5.40 -3.22
CA ALA A 185 -17.19 4.01 -3.54
C ALA A 185 -18.03 3.33 -2.45
N ALA A 186 -17.81 3.68 -1.19
CA ALA A 186 -18.60 3.20 -0.06
C ALA A 186 -19.95 3.92 0.13
N GLY A 187 -20.30 4.91 -0.71
CA GLY A 187 -21.49 5.74 -0.54
C GLY A 187 -21.43 6.65 0.69
N ALA A 188 -20.25 6.88 1.24
CA ALA A 188 -20.03 7.70 2.43
C ALA A 188 -19.70 9.15 2.07
N ARG A 189 -20.16 10.08 2.92
CA ARG A 189 -19.86 11.51 2.73
C ARG A 189 -18.40 11.80 3.06
N CYS A 190 -17.70 12.44 2.12
CA CYS A 190 -16.38 12.96 2.39
C CYS A 190 -16.47 14.24 3.23
N PRO A 191 -15.68 14.37 4.33
CA PRO A 191 -15.62 15.61 5.11
C PRO A 191 -15.15 16.80 4.26
N ASN A 192 -15.60 17.99 4.62
CA ASN A 192 -15.14 19.22 3.97
C ASN A 192 -13.65 19.47 4.28
N GLY A 193 -12.93 20.06 3.34
CA GLY A 193 -11.53 20.42 3.50
C GLY A 193 -10.53 19.28 3.41
N VAL A 194 -10.97 18.07 3.10
CA VAL A 194 -10.07 16.94 2.81
C VAL A 194 -9.35 17.21 1.50
N PRO A 195 -8.00 17.18 1.48
CA PRO A 195 -7.24 17.28 0.24
C PRO A 195 -7.46 16.04 -0.62
N GLY A 196 -7.21 16.17 -1.91
CA GLY A 196 -7.38 15.09 -2.87
C GLY A 196 -8.64 15.21 -3.71
N VAL A 197 -8.65 14.47 -4.81
CA VAL A 197 -9.74 14.44 -5.78
C VAL A 197 -10.41 13.08 -5.72
N ASN A 198 -11.74 13.07 -5.68
CA ASN A 198 -12.49 11.83 -5.88
C ASN A 198 -12.33 11.38 -7.33
N LEU A 199 -11.68 10.25 -7.54
CA LEU A 199 -11.39 9.70 -8.86
C LEU A 199 -12.49 8.80 -9.41
N LEU A 200 -13.47 8.39 -8.60
CA LEU A 200 -14.40 7.32 -8.94
C LEU A 200 -15.17 7.60 -10.24
N GLU A 201 -15.78 8.76 -10.35
CA GLU A 201 -16.54 9.13 -11.54
C GLU A 201 -15.65 9.20 -12.80
N ASN A 202 -14.43 9.75 -12.67
CA ASN A 202 -13.48 9.81 -13.77
C ASN A 202 -13.07 8.43 -14.26
N LEU A 203 -12.88 7.49 -13.32
CA LEU A 203 -12.53 6.10 -13.62
C LEU A 203 -13.68 5.37 -14.32
N GLN A 204 -14.92 5.50 -13.81
CA GLN A 204 -16.11 4.86 -14.35
C GLN A 204 -16.48 5.38 -15.74
N LYS A 205 -16.50 6.71 -15.92
CA LYS A 205 -16.90 7.37 -17.17
C LYS A 205 -15.74 7.63 -18.13
N LYS A 206 -14.52 7.22 -17.76
CA LYS A 206 -13.28 7.48 -18.53
C LYS A 206 -13.04 8.97 -18.82
N HIS A 207 -13.56 9.84 -17.98
CA HIS A 207 -13.32 11.26 -18.09
C HIS A 207 -11.89 11.61 -17.63
N PRO A 208 -11.22 12.58 -18.26
CA PRO A 208 -9.89 12.98 -17.83
C PRO A 208 -9.92 13.61 -16.44
N ILE A 209 -8.93 13.30 -15.63
CA ILE A 209 -8.72 13.93 -14.34
C ILE A 209 -8.05 15.28 -14.59
N LYS A 210 -8.79 16.37 -14.39
CA LYS A 210 -8.29 17.73 -14.58
C LYS A 210 -7.52 18.18 -13.34
N ARG A 211 -6.21 18.20 -13.45
CA ARG A 211 -5.31 18.63 -12.38
C ARG A 211 -4.07 19.29 -12.99
N GLN A 212 -3.71 20.46 -12.47
CA GLN A 212 -2.52 21.18 -12.91
C GLN A 212 -1.24 20.49 -12.43
N GLY A 213 -1.22 20.00 -11.19
CA GLY A 213 -0.06 19.34 -10.62
C GLY A 213 -0.38 18.58 -9.34
N ILE A 214 0.58 17.80 -8.88
CA ILE A 214 0.59 17.14 -7.58
C ILE A 214 1.78 17.62 -6.77
N PHE A 215 1.65 17.56 -5.46
CA PHE A 215 2.65 18.04 -4.52
C PHE A 215 2.93 16.99 -3.47
N GLY A 216 4.11 17.05 -2.89
CA GLY A 216 4.45 16.26 -1.73
C GLY A 216 5.56 16.90 -0.91
N GLU A 217 5.66 16.42 0.30
CA GLU A 217 6.67 16.83 1.27
C GLU A 217 7.35 15.59 1.83
N SER A 218 8.62 15.70 2.15
CA SER A 218 9.35 14.68 2.88
C SER A 218 9.88 15.26 4.17
N PHE A 219 9.65 14.53 5.23
CA PHE A 219 10.11 14.87 6.57
C PHE A 219 11.19 13.89 7.03
N ALA A 220 12.06 14.33 7.93
CA ALA A 220 12.98 13.45 8.61
C ALA A 220 12.21 12.31 9.29
N HIS A 221 12.80 11.13 9.33
CA HIS A 221 12.16 9.94 9.90
C HIS A 221 11.84 10.13 11.39
N ASP A 222 12.75 10.80 12.10
CA ASP A 222 12.56 11.20 13.49
C ASP A 222 12.10 12.66 13.53
N ILE A 223 10.91 12.89 14.10
CA ILE A 223 10.31 14.21 14.19
C ILE A 223 11.07 15.03 15.24
N ALA A 224 11.69 16.12 14.81
CA ALA A 224 12.46 17.00 15.69
C ALA A 224 11.57 17.76 16.68
N ASN A 225 10.36 18.13 16.26
CA ASN A 225 9.41 18.87 17.10
C ASN A 225 7.97 18.62 16.65
N LEU A 226 7.15 17.99 17.48
CA LEU A 226 5.74 17.70 17.21
C LEU A 226 4.87 18.94 16.99
N LYS A 227 5.23 20.07 17.63
CA LYS A 227 4.49 21.33 17.52
C LYS A 227 4.95 22.20 16.34
N LYS A 228 6.08 21.85 15.74
CA LYS A 228 6.67 22.53 14.58
C LYS A 228 7.14 21.50 13.56
N PRO A 229 6.23 20.83 12.85
CA PRO A 229 6.58 19.75 11.91
C PRO A 229 7.53 20.23 10.81
N GLU A 230 7.48 21.52 10.43
CA GLU A 230 8.40 22.13 9.48
C GLU A 230 9.88 22.05 9.90
N ALA A 231 10.18 21.89 11.19
CA ALA A 231 11.54 21.67 11.67
C ALA A 231 12.15 20.35 11.20
N SER A 232 11.32 19.42 10.76
CA SER A 232 11.73 18.12 10.21
C SER A 232 11.60 18.05 8.69
N LEU A 233 11.18 19.13 8.03
CA LEU A 233 10.99 19.17 6.58
C LEU A 233 12.35 19.09 5.88
N LEU A 234 12.51 18.09 5.01
CA LEU A 234 13.71 17.88 4.22
C LEU A 234 13.61 18.54 2.83
N PHE A 235 12.47 18.33 2.15
CA PHE A 235 12.20 18.91 0.84
C PHE A 235 10.71 18.90 0.52
N ARG A 236 10.35 19.74 -0.45
CA ARG A 236 9.07 19.75 -1.14
C ARG A 236 9.28 19.43 -2.59
N TRP A 237 8.28 18.84 -3.22
CA TRP A 237 8.28 18.57 -4.64
C TRP A 237 6.93 18.89 -5.27
N ARG A 238 6.97 19.20 -6.54
CA ARG A 238 5.79 19.38 -7.40
C ARG A 238 6.03 18.67 -8.71
N ILE A 239 5.01 18.01 -9.22
CA ILE A 239 4.98 17.45 -10.57
C ILE A 239 3.87 18.13 -11.34
N GLU A 240 4.20 18.72 -12.48
CA GLU A 240 3.29 19.41 -13.38
C GLU A 240 3.68 19.10 -14.82
N GLY A 241 2.73 18.60 -15.63
CA GLY A 241 3.00 18.19 -17.00
C GLY A 241 4.09 17.10 -17.05
N LYS A 242 5.23 17.43 -17.67
CA LYS A 242 6.40 16.55 -17.79
C LYS A 242 7.49 16.82 -16.75
N TRP A 243 7.26 17.74 -15.83
CA TRP A 243 8.25 18.24 -14.86
C TRP A 243 7.81 17.95 -13.43
#